data_c09d6f56282fbbf98cb19b36a024c7e4
#
_entry.id   c09d6f56282fbbf98cb19b36a024c7e4
#
_cell.length_a   1.000
_cell.length_b   1.000
_cell.length_c   1.000
_cell.angle_alpha   90.00
_cell.angle_beta   90.00
_cell.angle_gamma   90.00
#
_symmetry.space_group_name_H-M   'P 1'
#
loop_
_entity.id
_entity.type
_entity.pdbx_description
1 polymer ?
#
loop_
_entity_poly.entity_id
_entity_poly.type
_entity_poly.pdbx_seq_one_letter_code
_entity_poly.pdbx_strand_id
1 'polypeptide(L)'
;QVSTISILDTDDGQARAMVINGGNSSKISSDRKYWFGYVRYVQENFIETLPGDRKKDVLILGAGGFTMGEGDAFHNYTFLDIDRSLLKISEEKFLKHKLTPNKRFVVEDANQFLKDSTQKYDLIVLDTYSGMGIIPMDLITKEYFTRVKNNLKKGGIVVMNILTSPNFSNAFAINLDNTIRSVFTHSLSRQVIGNFNAWGRQRANVVYVYYDVADEGGIYTADKNAVFYDM
;
A
#
# COMPACT_ATOMS: atom_id res chain seq x y z
N GLN A 1 -18.82 7.30 -6.65
CA GLN A 1 -19.22 7.16 -5.24
C GLN A 1 -18.85 8.45 -4.52
N VAL A 2 -19.64 8.89 -3.57
CA VAL A 2 -19.33 10.04 -2.69
C VAL A 2 -19.35 9.53 -1.27
N SER A 3 -18.22 9.66 -0.60
CA SER A 3 -18.05 9.24 0.80
C SER A 3 -18.35 10.37 1.76
N THR A 4 -18.70 10.02 3.00
CA THR A 4 -18.67 10.99 4.12
C THR A 4 -17.24 11.11 4.61
N ILE A 5 -16.65 12.33 4.46
CA ILE A 5 -15.27 12.61 4.83
C ILE A 5 -15.23 13.67 5.91
N SER A 6 -14.51 13.38 6.99
CA SER A 6 -14.26 14.32 8.09
C SER A 6 -12.75 14.48 8.29
N ILE A 7 -12.32 15.71 8.55
CA ILE A 7 -10.94 16.03 8.94
C ILE A 7 -10.96 16.49 10.40
N LEU A 8 -10.13 15.88 11.21
CA LEU A 8 -10.05 16.11 12.64
C LEU A 8 -8.61 16.48 13.03
N ASP A 9 -8.47 17.53 13.83
CA ASP A 9 -7.21 17.79 14.51
C ASP A 9 -7.08 16.82 15.68
N THR A 10 -5.91 16.20 15.80
CA THR A 10 -5.61 15.17 16.81
C THR A 10 -4.26 15.46 17.45
N ASP A 11 -3.95 14.74 18.54
CA ASP A 11 -2.67 14.85 19.23
C ASP A 11 -2.34 16.30 19.61
N ASP A 12 -3.31 16.96 20.27
CA ASP A 12 -3.24 18.37 20.70
C ASP A 12 -2.91 19.35 19.54
N GLY A 13 -3.48 19.07 18.37
CA GLY A 13 -3.28 19.87 17.15
C GLY A 13 -1.98 19.59 16.40
N GLN A 14 -1.18 18.63 16.84
CA GLN A 14 0.08 18.27 16.17
C GLN A 14 -0.11 17.39 14.93
N ALA A 15 -1.29 16.77 14.80
CA ALA A 15 -1.63 15.93 13.66
C ALA A 15 -3.05 16.20 13.16
N ARG A 16 -3.30 15.82 11.90
CA ARG A 16 -4.64 15.78 11.32
C ARG A 16 -4.97 14.35 10.89
N ALA A 17 -6.17 13.91 11.21
CA ALA A 17 -6.72 12.63 10.78
C ALA A 17 -7.82 12.86 9.74
N MET A 18 -7.84 12.02 8.71
CA MET A 18 -8.93 11.89 7.75
C MET A 18 -9.74 10.64 8.08
N VAL A 19 -11.03 10.81 8.27
CA VAL A 19 -11.99 9.72 8.53
C VAL A 19 -12.91 9.63 7.31
N ILE A 20 -12.99 8.44 6.72
CA ILE A 20 -13.83 8.15 5.55
C ILE A 20 -14.85 7.08 5.93
N ASN A 21 -16.13 7.40 5.79
CA ASN A 21 -17.26 6.50 6.13
C ASN A 21 -17.11 5.88 7.52
N GLY A 22 -16.68 6.68 8.52
CA GLY A 22 -16.50 6.27 9.90
C GLY A 22 -15.20 5.49 10.19
N GLY A 23 -14.36 5.20 9.19
CA GLY A 23 -13.07 4.57 9.36
C GLY A 23 -11.90 5.55 9.26
N ASN A 24 -10.87 5.38 10.08
CA ASN A 24 -9.62 6.14 9.95
C ASN A 24 -8.93 5.76 8.64
N SER A 25 -8.78 6.74 7.74
CA SER A 25 -8.18 6.55 6.42
C SER A 25 -6.72 7.02 6.36
N SER A 26 -6.45 8.21 6.87
CA SER A 26 -5.11 8.79 6.80
C SER A 26 -4.83 9.66 8.01
N LYS A 27 -3.55 9.81 8.34
CA LYS A 27 -3.08 10.71 9.40
C LYS A 27 -1.78 11.38 8.97
N ILE A 28 -1.65 12.69 9.19
CA ILE A 28 -0.48 13.47 8.80
C ILE A 28 0.00 14.37 9.95
N SER A 29 1.32 14.49 10.07
CA SER A 29 2.05 15.46 10.92
C SER A 29 3.32 15.90 10.20
N SER A 30 3.85 17.04 10.55
CA SER A 30 5.05 17.62 9.90
C SER A 30 6.30 16.76 10.05
N ASP A 31 6.43 16.11 11.21
CA ASP A 31 7.57 15.25 11.56
C ASP A 31 7.33 13.76 11.30
N ARG A 32 6.17 13.42 10.70
CA ARG A 32 5.70 12.04 10.46
C ARG A 32 5.50 11.19 11.72
N LYS A 33 5.72 11.74 12.92
CA LYS A 33 5.61 11.02 14.19
C LYS A 33 4.23 10.37 14.38
N TYR A 34 3.18 11.07 13.95
CA TYR A 34 1.80 10.63 14.09
C TYR A 34 1.21 9.97 12.84
N TRP A 35 1.99 9.73 11.79
CA TRP A 35 1.54 8.95 10.65
C TRP A 35 1.16 7.53 11.07
N PHE A 36 0.26 6.90 10.35
CA PHE A 36 0.01 5.47 10.59
C PHE A 36 1.29 4.68 10.38
N GLY A 37 1.55 3.73 11.30
CA GLY A 37 2.79 2.95 11.31
C GLY A 37 3.11 2.27 9.99
N TYR A 38 2.08 1.71 9.31
CA TYR A 38 2.27 1.08 8.01
C TYR A 38 2.59 2.09 6.90
N VAL A 39 1.98 3.30 6.92
CA VAL A 39 2.28 4.36 5.95
C VAL A 39 3.73 4.80 6.08
N ARG A 40 4.18 5.03 7.33
CA ARG A 40 5.57 5.37 7.61
C ARG A 40 6.51 4.26 7.17
N TYR A 41 6.17 2.99 7.46
CA TYR A 41 6.96 1.84 7.03
C TYR A 41 7.11 1.77 5.50
N VAL A 42 6.02 1.97 4.75
CA VAL A 42 6.05 2.01 3.28
C VAL A 42 6.87 3.18 2.77
N GLN A 43 6.69 4.36 3.36
CA GLN A 43 7.41 5.58 2.99
C GLN A 43 8.93 5.40 3.17
N GLU A 44 9.37 4.98 4.36
CA GLU A 44 10.78 4.90 4.74
C GLU A 44 11.52 3.74 4.06
N ASN A 45 10.85 2.61 3.80
CA ASN A 45 11.52 1.40 3.30
C ASN A 45 11.35 1.17 1.79
N PHE A 46 10.36 1.78 1.13
CA PHE A 46 10.08 1.49 -0.27
C PHE A 46 10.00 2.75 -1.16
N ILE A 47 9.50 3.87 -0.65
CA ILE A 47 9.41 5.10 -1.44
C ILE A 47 10.73 5.86 -1.39
N GLU A 48 11.24 6.15 -0.19
CA GLU A 48 12.48 6.92 -0.01
C GLU A 48 13.74 6.15 -0.42
N THR A 49 13.65 4.83 -0.52
CA THR A 49 14.75 3.97 -0.98
C THR A 49 14.71 3.69 -2.49
N LEU A 50 13.73 4.22 -3.22
CA LEU A 50 13.72 4.09 -4.67
C LEU A 50 14.99 4.69 -5.27
N PRO A 51 15.69 3.97 -6.16
CA PRO A 51 16.91 4.48 -6.78
C PRO A 51 16.66 5.79 -7.53
N GLY A 52 17.49 6.81 -7.26
CA GLY A 52 17.41 8.13 -7.88
C GLY A 52 18.10 8.25 -9.25
N ASP A 53 18.52 7.13 -9.86
CA ASP A 53 19.15 7.08 -11.18
C ASP A 53 18.25 7.57 -12.32
N ARG A 54 16.94 7.38 -12.17
CA ARG A 54 15.88 7.86 -13.05
C ARG A 54 14.59 8.06 -12.26
N LYS A 55 13.65 8.81 -12.83
CA LYS A 55 12.30 8.88 -12.28
C LYS A 55 11.66 7.49 -12.30
N LYS A 56 11.13 7.07 -11.17
CA LYS A 56 10.36 5.84 -11.03
C LYS A 56 8.86 6.17 -11.14
N ASP A 57 8.09 5.24 -11.66
CA ASP A 57 6.64 5.35 -11.73
C ASP A 57 6.03 4.55 -10.57
N VAL A 58 5.32 5.24 -9.69
CA VAL A 58 4.67 4.69 -8.50
C VAL A 58 3.17 4.72 -8.68
N LEU A 59 2.51 3.58 -8.49
CA LEU A 59 1.05 3.47 -8.46
C LEU A 59 0.60 3.22 -7.01
N ILE A 60 -0.34 4.03 -6.55
CA ILE A 60 -0.96 3.87 -5.23
C ILE A 60 -2.46 3.63 -5.45
N LEU A 61 -2.91 2.42 -5.16
CA LEU A 61 -4.32 2.01 -5.20
C LEU A 61 -4.92 2.24 -3.81
N GLY A 62 -5.89 3.16 -3.75
CA GLY A 62 -6.40 3.75 -2.52
C GLY A 62 -5.67 5.06 -2.20
N ALA A 63 -6.23 6.21 -2.65
CA ALA A 63 -5.56 7.50 -2.51
C ALA A 63 -5.55 8.02 -1.06
N GLY A 64 -6.60 7.73 -0.30
CA GLY A 64 -6.77 8.27 1.05
C GLY A 64 -6.53 9.77 1.11
N GLY A 65 -5.65 10.20 2.00
CA GLY A 65 -5.20 11.60 2.14
C GLY A 65 -3.97 11.96 1.32
N PHE A 66 -3.53 11.12 0.39
CA PHE A 66 -2.31 11.32 -0.43
C PHE A 66 -1.02 11.42 0.39
N THR A 67 -0.94 10.73 1.53
CA THR A 67 0.21 10.81 2.44
C THR A 67 1.44 10.05 1.92
N MET A 68 1.25 8.97 1.16
CA MET A 68 2.37 8.25 0.56
C MET A 68 3.04 9.09 -0.52
N GLY A 69 4.36 9.14 -0.51
CA GLY A 69 5.13 10.02 -1.40
C GLY A 69 5.07 11.51 -1.04
N GLU A 70 4.54 11.86 0.15
CA GLU A 70 4.55 13.24 0.61
C GLU A 70 5.99 13.72 0.79
N GLY A 71 6.29 14.92 0.23
CA GLY A 71 7.63 15.49 0.18
C GLY A 71 8.50 15.01 -0.99
N ASP A 72 8.11 13.97 -1.73
CA ASP A 72 8.83 13.56 -2.95
C ASP A 72 8.36 14.37 -4.16
N ALA A 73 9.30 15.15 -4.74
CA ALA A 73 9.08 15.90 -5.96
C ALA A 73 9.80 15.30 -7.18
N PHE A 74 10.48 14.16 -7.02
CA PHE A 74 11.30 13.56 -8.07
C PHE A 74 10.58 12.44 -8.84
N HIS A 75 10.07 11.42 -8.15
CA HIS A 75 9.40 10.29 -8.77
C HIS A 75 7.98 10.64 -9.25
N ASN A 76 7.43 9.90 -10.19
CA ASN A 76 6.07 10.10 -10.70
C ASN A 76 5.08 9.25 -9.91
N TYR A 77 3.97 9.85 -9.47
CA TYR A 77 2.93 9.15 -8.73
C TYR A 77 1.60 9.16 -9.48
N THR A 78 0.95 8.01 -9.51
CA THR A 78 -0.45 7.87 -9.89
C THR A 78 -1.20 7.37 -8.67
N PHE A 79 -2.06 8.22 -8.12
CA PHE A 79 -3.01 7.84 -7.09
C PHE A 79 -4.32 7.46 -7.75
N LEU A 80 -4.88 6.33 -7.37
CA LEU A 80 -6.15 5.85 -7.87
C LEU A 80 -7.15 5.70 -6.73
N ASP A 81 -8.35 6.23 -6.93
CA ASP A 81 -9.46 6.01 -6.01
C ASP A 81 -10.79 6.17 -6.76
N ILE A 82 -11.85 5.58 -6.23
CA ILE A 82 -13.20 5.68 -6.78
C ILE A 82 -13.92 6.98 -6.34
N ASP A 83 -13.46 7.62 -5.26
CA ASP A 83 -14.07 8.82 -4.71
C ASP A 83 -13.40 10.11 -5.23
N ARG A 84 -14.05 10.76 -6.19
CA ARG A 84 -13.58 12.01 -6.79
C ARG A 84 -13.43 13.18 -5.82
N SER A 85 -14.07 13.12 -4.66
CA SER A 85 -14.05 14.22 -3.69
C SER A 85 -12.75 14.29 -2.90
N LEU A 86 -11.97 13.18 -2.85
CA LEU A 86 -10.75 13.05 -2.06
C LEU A 86 -9.72 14.13 -2.37
N LEU A 87 -9.45 14.39 -3.66
CA LEU A 87 -8.43 15.34 -4.05
C LEU A 87 -8.70 16.74 -3.48
N LYS A 88 -9.90 17.27 -3.72
CA LYS A 88 -10.27 18.61 -3.24
C LYS A 88 -10.19 18.71 -1.72
N ILE A 89 -10.78 17.72 -1.02
CA ILE A 89 -10.81 17.72 0.45
C ILE A 89 -9.40 17.58 1.02
N SER A 90 -8.57 16.72 0.41
CA SER A 90 -7.18 16.56 0.87
C SER A 90 -6.37 17.83 0.71
N GLU A 91 -6.40 18.44 -0.46
CA GLU A 91 -5.66 19.68 -0.71
C GLU A 91 -6.11 20.85 0.18
N GLU A 92 -7.43 21.04 0.33
CA GLU A 92 -7.97 22.19 1.06
C GLU A 92 -7.92 22.02 2.59
N LYS A 93 -8.12 20.81 3.11
CA LYS A 93 -8.36 20.61 4.55
C LYS A 93 -7.36 19.68 5.22
N PHE A 94 -6.85 18.66 4.53
CA PHE A 94 -5.99 17.66 5.12
C PHE A 94 -4.49 17.96 4.91
N LEU A 95 -4.00 18.03 3.67
CA LEU A 95 -2.63 18.43 3.34
C LEU A 95 -2.40 19.93 3.55
N LYS A 96 -3.40 20.77 3.20
CA LYS A 96 -3.36 22.24 3.17
C LYS A 96 -2.38 22.80 2.12
N HIS A 97 -2.12 22.03 1.08
CA HIS A 97 -1.38 22.43 -0.12
C HIS A 97 -1.83 21.60 -1.32
N LYS A 98 -1.51 22.06 -2.52
CA LYS A 98 -1.78 21.34 -3.76
C LYS A 98 -0.82 20.17 -3.95
N LEU A 99 -1.27 19.13 -4.62
CA LEU A 99 -0.37 18.08 -5.08
C LEU A 99 0.68 18.67 -6.03
N THR A 100 1.91 18.19 -5.91
CA THR A 100 3.00 18.60 -6.80
C THR A 100 2.79 18.04 -8.23
N PRO A 101 3.36 18.69 -9.28
CA PRO A 101 3.12 18.29 -10.68
C PRO A 101 3.50 16.86 -11.05
N ASN A 102 4.34 16.20 -10.27
CA ASN A 102 4.72 14.81 -10.45
C ASN A 102 3.69 13.81 -9.86
N LYS A 103 2.61 14.30 -9.26
CA LYS A 103 1.53 13.52 -8.65
C LYS A 103 0.22 13.75 -9.39
N ARG A 104 -0.37 12.70 -9.91
CA ARG A 104 -1.69 12.75 -10.56
C ARG A 104 -2.70 11.90 -9.81
N PHE A 105 -3.95 12.32 -9.82
CA PHE A 105 -5.08 11.58 -9.27
C PHE A 105 -5.97 11.08 -10.41
N VAL A 106 -6.31 9.80 -10.38
CA VAL A 106 -7.20 9.14 -11.34
C VAL A 106 -8.42 8.62 -10.57
N VAL A 107 -9.61 8.99 -11.03
CA VAL A 107 -10.88 8.55 -10.44
C VAL A 107 -11.42 7.39 -11.24
N GLU A 108 -11.16 6.17 -10.78
CA GLU A 108 -11.55 4.95 -11.47
C GLU A 108 -11.60 3.75 -10.51
N ASP A 109 -12.29 2.70 -10.89
CA ASP A 109 -12.24 1.40 -10.23
C ASP A 109 -10.89 0.72 -10.42
N ALA A 110 -10.31 0.18 -9.35
CA ALA A 110 -8.96 -0.40 -9.38
C ALA A 110 -8.83 -1.61 -10.32
N ASN A 111 -9.85 -2.48 -10.36
CA ASN A 111 -9.85 -3.63 -11.27
C ASN A 111 -9.91 -3.20 -12.74
N GLN A 112 -10.76 -2.20 -13.05
CA GLN A 112 -10.90 -1.68 -14.41
C GLN A 112 -9.61 -0.97 -14.86
N PHE A 113 -9.06 -0.09 -14.01
CA PHE A 113 -7.80 0.58 -14.30
C PHE A 113 -6.66 -0.39 -14.58
N LEU A 114 -6.46 -1.41 -13.73
CA LEU A 114 -5.40 -2.41 -13.91
C LEU A 114 -5.61 -3.28 -15.15
N LYS A 115 -6.85 -3.50 -15.58
CA LYS A 115 -7.20 -4.23 -16.79
C LYS A 115 -6.86 -3.45 -18.06
N ASP A 116 -7.15 -2.15 -18.06
CA ASP A 116 -7.05 -1.30 -19.25
C ASP A 116 -5.70 -0.58 -19.36
N SER A 117 -4.93 -0.50 -18.25
CA SER A 117 -3.64 0.18 -18.22
C SER A 117 -2.59 -0.52 -19.09
N THR A 118 -1.98 0.25 -19.96
CA THR A 118 -0.77 -0.15 -20.70
C THR A 118 0.51 0.27 -19.98
N GLN A 119 0.40 1.18 -19.01
CA GLN A 119 1.51 1.64 -18.21
C GLN A 119 1.94 0.58 -17.21
N LYS A 120 3.27 0.44 -17.02
CA LYS A 120 3.87 -0.40 -15.97
C LYS A 120 4.54 0.48 -14.93
N TYR A 121 4.61 -0.05 -13.71
CA TYR A 121 5.08 0.69 -12.55
C TYR A 121 6.30 0.04 -11.93
N ASP A 122 7.20 0.86 -11.37
CA ASP A 122 8.37 0.40 -10.62
C ASP A 122 7.96 -0.02 -9.19
N LEU A 123 6.97 0.66 -8.62
CA LEU A 123 6.38 0.34 -7.31
C LEU A 123 4.85 0.40 -7.41
N ILE A 124 4.17 -0.61 -6.91
CA ILE A 124 2.71 -0.62 -6.76
C ILE A 124 2.37 -0.82 -5.28
N VAL A 125 1.62 0.11 -4.70
CA VAL A 125 1.12 0.02 -3.32
C VAL A 125 -0.38 -0.24 -3.34
N LEU A 126 -0.82 -1.29 -2.63
CA LEU A 126 -2.22 -1.64 -2.45
C LEU A 126 -2.66 -1.22 -1.05
N ASP A 127 -3.54 -0.22 -0.97
CA ASP A 127 -4.07 0.33 0.30
C ASP A 127 -5.57 0.68 0.16
N THR A 128 -6.34 -0.22 -0.48
CA THR A 128 -7.75 -0.01 -0.81
C THR A 128 -8.66 -0.56 0.27
N TYR A 129 -9.47 0.33 0.86
CA TYR A 129 -10.48 -0.02 1.84
C TYR A 129 -11.82 0.67 1.56
N SER A 130 -12.91 -0.06 1.70
CA SER A 130 -14.22 0.51 1.96
C SER A 130 -14.35 0.72 3.47
N GLY A 131 -14.99 1.76 3.94
CA GLY A 131 -15.05 2.18 5.36
C GLY A 131 -14.88 1.08 6.41
N MET A 132 -14.44 1.44 7.59
CA MET A 132 -14.14 0.54 8.72
C MET A 132 -13.10 -0.57 8.44
N GLY A 133 -12.19 -0.37 7.49
CA GLY A 133 -11.09 -1.31 7.23
C GLY A 133 -11.51 -2.61 6.55
N ILE A 134 -12.57 -2.59 5.76
CA ILE A 134 -13.01 -3.73 4.95
C ILE A 134 -12.40 -3.58 3.56
N ILE A 135 -11.71 -4.61 3.07
CA ILE A 135 -11.23 -4.67 1.69
C ILE A 135 -12.39 -5.15 0.80
N PRO A 136 -12.70 -4.48 -0.32
CA PRO A 136 -13.69 -4.96 -1.29
C PRO A 136 -13.35 -6.39 -1.76
N MET A 137 -14.36 -7.27 -1.86
CA MET A 137 -14.12 -8.70 -2.11
C MET A 137 -13.50 -8.97 -3.49
N ASP A 138 -13.75 -8.14 -4.45
CA ASP A 138 -13.17 -8.22 -5.80
C ASP A 138 -11.70 -7.80 -5.87
N LEU A 139 -11.18 -7.11 -4.82
CA LEU A 139 -9.78 -6.69 -4.69
C LEU A 139 -8.91 -7.66 -3.85
N ILE A 140 -9.42 -8.85 -3.56
CA ILE A 140 -8.68 -9.92 -2.84
C ILE A 140 -8.68 -11.25 -3.61
N THR A 141 -8.97 -11.21 -4.90
CA THR A 141 -9.02 -12.39 -5.77
C THR A 141 -7.68 -12.65 -6.45
N LYS A 142 -7.47 -13.90 -6.87
CA LYS A 142 -6.30 -14.29 -7.66
C LYS A 142 -6.19 -13.48 -8.96
N GLU A 143 -7.31 -13.22 -9.61
CA GLU A 143 -7.41 -12.44 -10.84
C GLU A 143 -6.97 -10.98 -10.62
N TYR A 144 -7.40 -10.36 -9.51
CA TYR A 144 -6.95 -9.03 -9.14
C TYR A 144 -5.44 -8.97 -8.90
N PHE A 145 -4.90 -9.84 -8.07
CA PHE A 145 -3.46 -9.89 -7.82
C PHE A 145 -2.65 -10.22 -9.08
N THR A 146 -3.19 -11.03 -9.99
CA THR A 146 -2.55 -11.27 -11.31
C THR A 146 -2.51 -10.00 -12.15
N ARG A 147 -3.58 -9.18 -12.16
CA ARG A 147 -3.57 -7.87 -12.84
C ARG A 147 -2.55 -6.93 -12.22
N VAL A 148 -2.46 -6.88 -10.87
CA VAL A 148 -1.42 -6.10 -10.18
C VAL A 148 -0.03 -6.51 -10.66
N LYS A 149 0.29 -7.80 -10.63
CA LYS A 149 1.58 -8.33 -11.07
C LYS A 149 1.87 -8.01 -12.54
N ASN A 150 0.84 -8.12 -13.40
CA ASN A 150 0.97 -7.79 -14.82
C ASN A 150 1.21 -6.30 -15.08
N ASN A 151 0.88 -5.40 -14.16
CA ASN A 151 1.17 -3.97 -14.25
C ASN A 151 2.52 -3.57 -13.64
N LEU A 152 3.28 -4.53 -13.10
CA LEU A 152 4.61 -4.30 -12.56
C LEU A 152 5.67 -4.33 -13.67
N LYS A 153 6.67 -3.47 -13.58
CA LYS A 153 7.89 -3.56 -14.40
C LYS A 153 8.77 -4.71 -13.90
N LYS A 154 9.61 -5.25 -14.76
CA LYS A 154 10.65 -6.21 -14.35
C LYS A 154 11.57 -5.56 -13.30
N GLY A 155 11.81 -6.27 -12.20
CA GLY A 155 12.56 -5.75 -11.06
C GLY A 155 11.77 -4.78 -10.18
N GLY A 156 10.47 -4.65 -10.38
CA GLY A 156 9.60 -3.79 -9.58
C GLY A 156 9.18 -4.41 -8.26
N ILE A 157 8.49 -3.62 -7.44
CA ILE A 157 8.07 -3.99 -6.09
C ILE A 157 6.54 -3.83 -5.96
N VAL A 158 5.88 -4.79 -5.32
CA VAL A 158 4.49 -4.66 -4.87
C VAL A 158 4.46 -4.65 -3.35
N VAL A 159 3.83 -3.65 -2.77
CA VAL A 159 3.58 -3.54 -1.33
C VAL A 159 2.08 -3.57 -1.08
N MET A 160 1.61 -4.48 -0.24
CA MET A 160 0.18 -4.67 0.04
C MET A 160 -0.08 -4.49 1.53
N ASN A 161 -0.84 -3.47 1.90
CA ASN A 161 -1.30 -3.28 3.27
C ASN A 161 -2.62 -4.02 3.47
N ILE A 162 -2.62 -5.04 4.31
CA ILE A 162 -3.79 -5.89 4.58
C ILE A 162 -4.15 -5.83 6.07
N LEU A 163 -5.34 -5.34 6.37
CA LEU A 163 -5.86 -5.35 7.74
C LEU A 163 -6.47 -6.71 8.06
N THR A 164 -5.69 -7.58 8.71
CA THR A 164 -6.08 -8.97 8.99
C THR A 164 -5.53 -9.47 10.32
N SER A 165 -5.79 -10.75 10.62
CA SER A 165 -5.17 -11.42 11.78
C SER A 165 -3.66 -11.58 11.59
N PRO A 166 -2.84 -11.14 12.56
CA PRO A 166 -1.39 -11.22 12.45
C PRO A 166 -0.85 -12.67 12.49
N ASN A 167 -1.59 -13.58 13.10
CA ASN A 167 -1.17 -14.95 13.41
C ASN A 167 -2.02 -16.03 12.74
N PHE A 168 -2.72 -15.72 11.65
CA PHE A 168 -3.57 -16.67 10.91
C PHE A 168 -4.70 -17.31 11.76
N SER A 169 -5.21 -16.59 12.76
CA SER A 169 -6.22 -17.13 13.69
C SER A 169 -7.63 -17.30 13.09
N ASN A 170 -7.82 -17.00 11.82
CA ASN A 170 -9.10 -17.15 11.15
C ASN A 170 -8.95 -17.52 9.66
N ALA A 171 -10.02 -18.10 9.09
CA ALA A 171 -10.03 -18.58 7.70
C ALA A 171 -9.76 -17.44 6.68
N PHE A 172 -10.22 -16.20 6.95
CA PHE A 172 -9.96 -15.09 6.06
C PHE A 172 -8.46 -14.82 5.90
N ALA A 173 -7.71 -14.75 7.01
CA ALA A 173 -6.27 -14.52 6.98
C ALA A 173 -5.52 -15.64 6.23
N ILE A 174 -5.92 -16.89 6.45
CA ILE A 174 -5.31 -18.07 5.80
C ILE A 174 -5.61 -18.06 4.30
N ASN A 175 -6.88 -17.88 3.92
CA ASN A 175 -7.30 -17.94 2.52
C ASN A 175 -6.69 -16.77 1.71
N LEU A 176 -6.61 -15.59 2.31
CA LEU A 176 -5.99 -14.43 1.67
C LEU A 176 -4.48 -14.62 1.48
N ASP A 177 -3.76 -15.11 2.48
CA ASP A 177 -2.33 -15.44 2.36
C ASP A 177 -2.09 -16.46 1.24
N ASN A 178 -2.89 -17.53 1.19
CA ASN A 178 -2.83 -18.54 0.13
C ASN A 178 -3.11 -17.93 -1.26
N THR A 179 -4.07 -17.02 -1.35
CA THR A 179 -4.41 -16.33 -2.60
C THR A 179 -3.25 -15.46 -3.09
N ILE A 180 -2.66 -14.66 -2.20
CA ILE A 180 -1.51 -13.82 -2.51
C ILE A 180 -0.33 -14.68 -2.97
N ARG A 181 0.01 -15.75 -2.22
CA ARG A 181 1.11 -16.67 -2.54
C ARG A 181 0.90 -17.46 -3.83
N SER A 182 -0.35 -17.68 -4.24
CA SER A 182 -0.64 -18.34 -5.52
C SER A 182 -0.24 -17.51 -6.74
N VAL A 183 -0.04 -16.19 -6.57
CA VAL A 183 0.37 -15.27 -7.64
C VAL A 183 1.82 -14.81 -7.46
N PHE A 184 2.19 -14.48 -6.22
CA PHE A 184 3.51 -14.00 -5.84
C PHE A 184 4.29 -15.14 -5.19
N THR A 185 4.83 -16.02 -6.01
CA THR A 185 5.34 -17.34 -5.59
C THR A 185 6.71 -17.28 -4.92
N HIS A 186 7.56 -16.32 -5.33
CA HIS A 186 8.92 -16.17 -4.84
C HIS A 186 9.12 -14.76 -4.29
N SER A 187 10.14 -14.57 -3.48
CA SER A 187 10.55 -13.26 -2.97
C SER A 187 9.41 -12.44 -2.35
N LEU A 188 8.51 -13.12 -1.65
CA LEU A 188 7.39 -12.56 -0.92
C LEU A 188 7.67 -12.57 0.58
N SER A 189 7.78 -11.40 1.20
CA SER A 189 7.85 -11.24 2.65
C SER A 189 6.50 -10.82 3.23
N ARG A 190 6.33 -11.02 4.55
CA ARG A 190 5.15 -10.66 5.32
C ARG A 190 5.58 -10.05 6.64
N GLN A 191 5.19 -8.80 6.87
CA GLN A 191 5.55 -8.03 8.07
C GLN A 191 4.29 -7.59 8.83
N VAL A 192 4.28 -7.74 10.14
CA VAL A 192 3.20 -7.24 11.00
C VAL A 192 3.59 -5.86 11.52
N ILE A 193 2.80 -4.84 11.15
CA ILE A 193 3.03 -3.45 11.52
C ILE A 193 1.90 -2.98 12.43
N GLY A 194 2.17 -2.95 13.71
CA GLY A 194 1.14 -2.59 14.70
C GLY A 194 0.08 -3.66 14.87
N ASN A 195 -0.39 -3.79 16.09
CA ASN A 195 -1.28 -4.83 16.53
C ASN A 195 -2.33 -4.20 17.44
N PHE A 196 -3.60 -4.47 17.22
CA PHE A 196 -4.69 -3.91 18.00
C PHE A 196 -5.89 -4.84 18.06
N ASN A 197 -6.72 -4.66 19.09
CA ASN A 197 -7.98 -5.36 19.22
C ASN A 197 -9.12 -4.51 18.64
N ALA A 198 -9.87 -5.10 17.72
CA ALA A 198 -11.09 -4.49 17.19
C ALA A 198 -12.21 -5.53 17.20
N TRP A 199 -13.37 -5.13 17.74
CA TRP A 199 -14.55 -6.01 17.84
C TRP A 199 -14.25 -7.39 18.44
N GLY A 200 -13.44 -7.43 19.52
CA GLY A 200 -13.07 -8.66 20.20
C GLY A 200 -12.11 -9.58 19.42
N ARG A 201 -11.50 -9.10 18.34
CA ARG A 201 -10.54 -9.84 17.53
C ARG A 201 -9.23 -9.08 17.39
N GLN A 202 -8.12 -9.79 17.46
CA GLN A 202 -6.82 -9.23 17.17
C GLN A 202 -6.68 -8.96 15.67
N ARG A 203 -6.33 -7.73 15.32
CA ARG A 203 -6.07 -7.26 13.95
C ARG A 203 -4.75 -6.51 13.89
N ALA A 204 -4.14 -6.50 12.72
CA ALA A 204 -2.92 -5.74 12.45
C ALA A 204 -2.92 -5.28 11.00
N ASN A 205 -2.18 -4.21 10.72
CA ASN A 205 -1.69 -3.98 9.37
C ASN A 205 -0.62 -5.03 9.08
N VAL A 206 -0.92 -5.95 8.19
CA VAL A 206 0.00 -6.96 7.69
C VAL A 206 0.45 -6.52 6.32
N VAL A 207 1.73 -6.17 6.20
CA VAL A 207 2.30 -5.69 4.94
C VAL A 207 2.98 -6.85 4.24
N TYR A 208 2.48 -7.21 3.06
CA TYR A 208 3.15 -8.12 2.14
C TYR A 208 4.00 -7.33 1.17
N VAL A 209 5.21 -7.80 0.92
CA VAL A 209 6.14 -7.17 -0.02
C VAL A 209 6.64 -8.24 -0.99
N TYR A 210 6.40 -8.01 -2.25
CA TYR A 210 6.89 -8.84 -3.35
C TYR A 210 7.95 -8.08 -4.15
N TYR A 211 9.06 -8.72 -4.40
CA TYR A 211 10.11 -8.25 -5.30
C TYR A 211 10.09 -9.10 -6.58
N ASP A 212 9.99 -8.47 -7.75
CA ASP A 212 10.05 -9.15 -9.04
C ASP A 212 11.51 -9.43 -9.44
N VAL A 213 12.13 -10.35 -8.71
CA VAL A 213 13.49 -10.82 -8.96
C VAL A 213 13.47 -12.21 -9.57
N ALA A 214 14.52 -12.57 -10.29
CA ALA A 214 14.67 -13.93 -10.81
C ALA A 214 14.80 -14.92 -9.65
N ASP A 215 14.08 -16.02 -9.74
CA ASP A 215 14.19 -17.13 -8.80
C ASP A 215 15.36 -18.03 -9.19
N GLU A 216 16.58 -17.55 -8.93
CA GLU A 216 17.84 -18.27 -9.19
C GLU A 216 18.44 -18.87 -7.92
N GLY A 217 17.72 -18.75 -6.80
CA GLY A 217 18.17 -19.22 -5.49
C GLY A 217 18.11 -20.73 -5.31
N GLY A 218 19.04 -21.26 -4.53
CA GLY A 218 19.07 -22.65 -4.08
C GLY A 218 18.58 -22.81 -2.64
N ILE A 219 18.52 -24.05 -2.18
CA ILE A 219 18.29 -24.38 -0.77
C ILE A 219 19.63 -24.77 -0.13
N TYR A 220 19.95 -24.14 0.99
CA TYR A 220 21.09 -24.58 1.78
C TYR A 220 20.78 -25.89 2.49
N THR A 221 21.60 -26.91 2.23
CA THR A 221 21.54 -28.21 2.92
C THR A 221 22.87 -28.46 3.62
N ALA A 222 22.92 -29.41 4.55
CA ALA A 222 24.13 -29.70 5.32
C ALA A 222 25.32 -30.10 4.44
N ASP A 223 25.05 -30.72 3.29
CA ASP A 223 26.02 -31.19 2.30
C ASP A 223 26.29 -30.19 1.16
N LYS A 224 25.43 -29.15 1.01
CA LYS A 224 25.50 -28.13 -0.05
C LYS A 224 25.33 -26.74 0.53
N ASN A 225 26.16 -26.37 1.50
CA ASN A 225 26.10 -25.08 2.14
C ASN A 225 27.09 -24.11 1.48
N ALA A 226 26.59 -23.24 0.62
CA ALA A 226 27.35 -22.20 -0.06
C ALA A 226 27.21 -20.81 0.58
N VAL A 227 26.63 -20.71 1.77
CA VAL A 227 26.36 -19.43 2.49
C VAL A 227 27.55 -18.49 2.49
N PHE A 228 28.75 -19.02 2.66
CA PHE A 228 29.97 -18.19 2.68
C PHE A 228 30.27 -17.49 1.35
N TYR A 229 29.84 -18.07 0.22
CA TYR A 229 30.03 -17.47 -1.10
C TYR A 229 28.90 -16.52 -1.51
N ASP A 230 27.74 -16.59 -0.81
CA ASP A 230 26.55 -15.79 -1.10
C ASP A 230 26.49 -14.51 -0.23
N MET A 231 27.41 -14.35 0.72
CA MET A 231 27.55 -13.16 1.56
C MET A 231 28.43 -12.09 0.91
#